data_e3eacc09ffd890068dd16647243a7f9b
#
_entry.id   e3eacc09ffd890068dd16647243a7f9b
#
_cell.length_a   1.000
_cell.length_b   1.000
_cell.length_c   1.000
_cell.angle_alpha   90.00
_cell.angle_beta   90.00
_cell.angle_gamma   90.00
#
_symmetry.space_group_name_H-M   'P 1'
#
loop_
_entity.id
_entity.type
_entity.pdbx_description
1 polymer ?
#
loop_
_entity_poly.entity_id
_entity_poly.type
_entity_poly.pdbx_seq_one_letter_code
_entity_poly.pdbx_strand_id
1 'polypeptide(L)'
;VLWHPTLSRPVSRLLTGPGITVLTDRARWTDVAGVARAVHLPVQLDIPERDETWVERWKRADREGVSPSIKQSVCATIWQVSAQESAPALVIGASDVIRSFDRHAASAAIPAQAYANRGLAGIDGTMSTAMGIAMGTGRPVRVVLGDLTFAHDAMALLQAAGQEPLDLQVIVLDDHGGAIFAGLEHARAPRPMLQRFFLTPQDLNVTAFAQAVGVPCTTVDLTSTSSDGLAPDPCM
;
A
#
# COMPACT_ATOMS: atom_id res chain seq x y z
N VAL A 1 -2.77 -10.49 21.80
CA VAL A 1 -2.28 -10.02 20.50
C VAL A 1 -0.79 -10.18 20.47
N LEU A 2 -0.29 -10.85 19.44
CA LEU A 2 1.13 -11.10 19.24
C LEU A 2 1.69 -10.08 18.25
N TRP A 3 2.94 -9.64 18.48
CA TRP A 3 3.70 -8.79 17.57
C TRP A 3 3.17 -7.33 17.49
N HIS A 4 3.48 -6.65 16.39
CA HIS A 4 2.95 -5.31 16.13
C HIS A 4 1.55 -5.41 15.56
N PRO A 5 0.51 -5.01 16.29
CA PRO A 5 -0.81 -4.94 15.70
C PRO A 5 -0.80 -3.92 14.57
N THR A 6 -1.36 -4.29 13.43
CA THR A 6 -1.64 -3.33 12.37
C THR A 6 -2.61 -2.28 12.89
N LEU A 7 -2.38 -1.01 12.57
CA LEU A 7 -3.26 0.09 12.97
C LEU A 7 -4.51 0.15 12.08
N SER A 8 -5.20 -0.99 11.96
CA SER A 8 -6.51 -1.02 11.31
C SER A 8 -7.60 -0.69 12.33
N ARG A 9 -8.74 -0.18 11.86
CA ARG A 9 -9.87 0.16 12.74
C ARG A 9 -10.42 -1.03 13.54
N PRO A 10 -10.57 -2.23 12.96
CA PRO A 10 -10.96 -3.40 13.73
C PRO A 10 -9.98 -3.73 14.86
N VAL A 11 -8.68 -3.67 14.57
CA VAL A 11 -7.64 -3.92 15.59
C VAL A 11 -7.63 -2.82 16.64
N SER A 12 -7.75 -1.55 16.25
CA SER A 12 -7.86 -0.44 17.21
C SER A 12 -9.07 -0.61 18.13
N ARG A 13 -10.22 -1.02 17.61
CA ARG A 13 -11.41 -1.31 18.42
C ARG A 13 -11.18 -2.49 19.37
N LEU A 14 -10.54 -3.55 18.88
CA LEU A 14 -10.16 -4.69 19.72
C LEU A 14 -9.27 -4.22 20.88
N LEU A 15 -8.26 -3.41 20.59
CA LEU A 15 -7.32 -2.89 21.58
C LEU A 15 -7.93 -1.92 22.60
N THR A 16 -9.11 -1.35 22.32
CA THR A 16 -9.85 -0.55 23.30
C THR A 16 -10.71 -1.40 24.25
N GLY A 17 -10.82 -2.69 23.99
CA GLY A 17 -11.57 -3.61 24.84
C GLY A 17 -10.91 -3.88 26.19
N PRO A 18 -11.67 -4.24 27.23
CA PRO A 18 -11.11 -4.57 28.53
C PRO A 18 -10.31 -5.88 28.49
N GLY A 19 -9.26 -5.97 29.31
CA GLY A 19 -8.51 -7.21 29.50
C GLY A 19 -7.58 -7.60 28.36
N ILE A 20 -7.27 -6.70 27.43
CA ILE A 20 -6.36 -6.97 26.33
C ILE A 20 -4.91 -7.03 26.82
N THR A 21 -4.22 -8.10 26.46
CA THR A 21 -2.79 -8.28 26.67
C THR A 21 -2.09 -8.32 25.32
N VAL A 22 -1.06 -7.52 25.15
CA VAL A 22 -0.20 -7.50 23.96
C VAL A 22 1.14 -8.11 24.33
N LEU A 23 1.58 -9.12 23.59
CA LEU A 23 2.90 -9.71 23.71
C LEU A 23 3.81 -9.07 22.66
N THR A 24 4.96 -8.59 23.10
CA THR A 24 5.92 -7.90 22.23
C THR A 24 7.35 -8.22 22.62
N ASP A 25 8.23 -8.30 21.66
CA ASP A 25 9.66 -8.43 21.79
C ASP A 25 10.40 -7.08 21.83
N ARG A 26 9.65 -5.97 21.76
CA ARG A 26 10.21 -4.62 21.67
C ARG A 26 9.93 -3.78 22.90
N ALA A 27 10.90 -2.96 23.26
CA ALA A 27 10.77 -2.01 24.36
C ALA A 27 9.74 -0.92 24.08
N ARG A 28 9.47 -0.64 22.80
CA ARG A 28 8.43 0.31 22.37
C ARG A 28 7.46 -0.39 21.44
N TRP A 29 6.20 -0.30 21.71
CA TRP A 29 5.10 -0.85 20.92
C TRP A 29 3.96 0.15 20.86
N THR A 30 3.10 0.01 19.86
CA THR A 30 2.00 0.95 19.64
C THR A 30 0.78 0.50 20.42
N ASP A 31 0.41 1.26 21.44
CA ASP A 31 -0.88 1.15 22.14
C ASP A 31 -1.69 2.40 21.86
N VAL A 32 -2.54 2.33 20.83
CA VAL A 32 -3.35 3.47 20.39
C VAL A 32 -4.34 3.93 21.44
N ALA A 33 -4.82 3.01 22.28
CA ALA A 33 -5.81 3.29 23.30
C ALA A 33 -5.20 3.51 24.70
N GLY A 34 -3.93 3.16 24.90
CA GLY A 34 -3.25 3.25 26.19
C GLY A 34 -3.84 2.35 27.30
N VAL A 35 -4.55 1.29 26.90
CA VAL A 35 -5.30 0.43 27.84
C VAL A 35 -4.83 -1.03 27.86
N ALA A 36 -3.99 -1.43 26.91
CA ALA A 36 -3.51 -2.78 26.83
C ALA A 36 -2.35 -3.03 27.80
N ARG A 37 -2.32 -4.22 28.40
CA ARG A 37 -1.17 -4.68 29.17
C ARG A 37 -0.15 -5.25 28.21
N ALA A 38 1.07 -4.71 28.20
CA ALA A 38 2.19 -5.25 27.45
C ALA A 38 2.97 -6.27 28.29
N VAL A 39 3.36 -7.37 27.64
CA VAL A 39 4.24 -8.38 28.22
C VAL A 39 5.38 -8.63 27.24
N HIS A 40 6.61 -8.56 27.71
CA HIS A 40 7.79 -8.81 26.88
C HIS A 40 8.05 -10.29 26.66
N LEU A 41 8.54 -10.64 25.48
CA LEU A 41 9.05 -11.98 25.18
C LEU A 41 10.51 -12.10 25.63
N PRO A 42 11.00 -13.32 25.95
CA PRO A 42 10.32 -14.61 25.81
C PRO A 42 9.38 -14.92 26.97
N VAL A 43 8.19 -15.35 26.64
CA VAL A 43 7.21 -15.88 27.57
C VAL A 43 6.86 -17.28 27.08
N GLN A 44 6.89 -18.27 27.98
CA GLN A 44 6.35 -19.57 27.65
C GLN A 44 4.84 -19.43 27.51
N LEU A 45 4.34 -19.61 26.31
CA LEU A 45 2.91 -19.56 26.02
C LEU A 45 2.41 -20.99 25.91
N ASP A 46 1.43 -21.31 26.71
CA ASP A 46 0.60 -22.50 26.48
C ASP A 46 -0.40 -22.13 25.40
N ILE A 47 -0.02 -22.44 24.15
CA ILE A 47 -0.89 -22.18 22.98
C ILE A 47 -1.71 -23.45 22.78
N PRO A 48 -3.04 -23.36 22.89
CA PRO A 48 -3.89 -24.51 22.65
C PRO A 48 -3.72 -25.03 21.23
N GLU A 49 -3.99 -26.31 21.05
CA GLU A 49 -3.97 -26.93 19.73
C GLU A 49 -4.80 -26.13 18.73
N ARG A 50 -4.30 -26.03 17.51
CA ARG A 50 -4.92 -25.23 16.46
C ARG A 50 -6.29 -25.81 16.10
N ASP A 51 -7.33 -25.02 16.24
CA ASP A 51 -8.66 -25.37 15.73
C ASP A 51 -8.73 -25.17 14.22
N GLU A 52 -8.42 -26.22 13.48
CA GLU A 52 -8.43 -26.20 12.00
C GLU A 52 -9.81 -25.82 11.45
N THR A 53 -10.90 -26.21 12.13
CA THR A 53 -12.28 -25.87 11.73
C THR A 53 -12.50 -24.35 11.83
N TRP A 54 -11.99 -23.73 12.89
CA TRP A 54 -12.06 -22.29 13.09
C TRP A 54 -11.27 -21.55 12.01
N VAL A 55 -10.05 -22.01 11.71
CA VAL A 55 -9.19 -21.44 10.67
C VAL A 55 -9.87 -21.53 9.29
N GLU A 56 -10.43 -22.68 8.94
CA GLU A 56 -11.11 -22.86 7.66
C GLU A 56 -12.38 -22.03 7.53
N ARG A 57 -13.12 -21.79 8.64
CA ARG A 57 -14.25 -20.85 8.63
C ARG A 57 -13.80 -19.42 8.31
N TRP A 58 -12.69 -18.97 8.90
CA TRP A 58 -12.14 -17.65 8.61
C TRP A 58 -11.65 -17.53 7.17
N LYS A 59 -10.91 -18.51 6.67
CA LYS A 59 -10.47 -18.55 5.27
C LYS A 59 -11.64 -18.56 4.28
N ARG A 60 -12.73 -19.23 4.61
CA ARG A 60 -13.93 -19.23 3.78
C ARG A 60 -14.59 -17.86 3.77
N ALA A 61 -14.80 -17.26 4.94
CA ALA A 61 -15.37 -15.93 5.05
C ALA A 61 -14.53 -14.88 4.30
N ASP A 62 -13.20 -15.01 4.30
CA ASP A 62 -12.30 -14.16 3.56
C ASP A 62 -12.48 -14.31 2.04
N ARG A 63 -12.61 -15.56 1.55
CA ARG A 63 -12.87 -15.85 0.12
C ARG A 63 -14.26 -15.40 -0.35
N GLU A 64 -15.26 -15.48 0.53
CA GLU A 64 -16.66 -15.06 0.27
C GLU A 64 -16.85 -13.55 0.43
N GLY A 65 -15.78 -12.82 0.75
CA GLY A 65 -15.79 -11.38 0.96
C GLY A 65 -16.15 -10.59 -0.31
N VAL A 66 -16.18 -9.27 -0.18
CA VAL A 66 -16.50 -8.37 -1.30
C VAL A 66 -15.47 -8.54 -2.41
N SER A 67 -15.95 -8.72 -3.63
CA SER A 67 -15.08 -8.78 -4.82
C SER A 67 -14.16 -7.56 -4.88
N PRO A 68 -12.88 -7.74 -5.19
CA PRO A 68 -11.95 -6.64 -5.27
C PRO A 68 -12.35 -5.66 -6.39
N SER A 69 -12.15 -4.39 -6.16
CA SER A 69 -12.22 -3.39 -7.24
C SER A 69 -11.07 -3.60 -8.23
N ILE A 70 -11.17 -3.01 -9.41
CA ILE A 70 -10.10 -3.07 -10.43
C ILE A 70 -8.75 -2.63 -9.83
N LYS A 71 -8.71 -1.51 -9.11
CA LYS A 71 -7.50 -1.04 -8.42
C LYS A 71 -6.93 -2.09 -7.44
N GLN A 72 -7.79 -2.74 -6.67
CA GLN A 72 -7.38 -3.77 -5.71
C GLN A 72 -6.83 -5.00 -6.43
N SER A 73 -7.45 -5.41 -7.54
CA SER A 73 -6.96 -6.50 -8.40
C SER A 73 -5.59 -6.17 -9.00
N VAL A 74 -5.38 -4.95 -9.45
CA VAL A 74 -4.08 -4.47 -9.94
C VAL A 74 -3.03 -4.53 -8.83
N CYS A 75 -3.34 -4.07 -7.63
CA CYS A 75 -2.43 -4.16 -6.49
C CYS A 75 -2.07 -5.62 -6.15
N ALA A 76 -3.04 -6.53 -6.21
CA ALA A 76 -2.81 -7.96 -5.99
C ALA A 76 -1.89 -8.55 -7.07
N THR A 77 -2.09 -8.20 -8.34
CA THR A 77 -1.23 -8.63 -9.45
C THR A 77 0.20 -8.09 -9.31
N ILE A 78 0.34 -6.80 -9.00
CA ILE A 78 1.65 -6.18 -8.76
C ILE A 78 2.37 -6.87 -7.60
N TRP A 79 1.66 -7.23 -6.54
CA TRP A 79 2.24 -7.98 -5.43
C TRP A 79 2.78 -9.34 -5.89
N GLN A 80 1.99 -10.11 -6.64
CA GLN A 80 2.40 -11.42 -7.14
C GLN A 80 3.66 -11.35 -8.00
N VAL A 81 3.75 -10.39 -8.91
CA VAL A 81 4.95 -10.23 -9.76
C VAL A 81 6.14 -9.61 -9.01
N SER A 82 5.92 -8.96 -7.88
CA SER A 82 6.97 -8.42 -7.01
C SER A 82 7.43 -9.44 -5.95
N ALA A 83 6.66 -10.49 -5.72
CA ALA A 83 6.98 -11.58 -4.80
C ALA A 83 7.72 -12.72 -5.52
N GLN A 84 8.71 -12.38 -6.32
CA GLN A 84 9.53 -13.31 -7.11
C GLN A 84 11.01 -13.04 -6.87
N GLU A 85 11.83 -14.05 -7.10
CA GLU A 85 13.27 -13.91 -7.08
C GLU A 85 13.69 -12.92 -8.18
N SER A 86 14.57 -12.00 -7.88
CA SER A 86 15.05 -10.96 -8.80
C SER A 86 14.02 -9.87 -9.18
N ALA A 87 12.83 -9.86 -8.58
CA ALA A 87 11.89 -8.76 -8.81
C ALA A 87 12.45 -7.42 -8.32
N PRO A 88 12.03 -6.29 -8.93
CA PRO A 88 12.31 -4.96 -8.41
C PRO A 88 11.84 -4.80 -6.96
N ALA A 89 12.59 -4.05 -6.17
CA ALA A 89 12.13 -3.67 -4.84
C ALA A 89 10.84 -2.83 -4.96
N LEU A 90 9.83 -3.15 -4.15
CA LEU A 90 8.51 -2.52 -4.23
C LEU A 90 8.39 -1.38 -3.21
N VAL A 91 8.14 -0.16 -3.67
CA VAL A 91 7.80 0.97 -2.81
C VAL A 91 6.31 1.26 -2.92
N ILE A 92 5.61 1.24 -1.80
CA ILE A 92 4.15 1.38 -1.76
C ILE A 92 3.78 2.74 -1.19
N GLY A 93 3.05 3.53 -1.98
CA GLY A 93 2.54 4.82 -1.56
C GLY A 93 1.52 4.71 -0.42
N ALA A 94 1.56 5.68 0.46
CA ALA A 94 0.61 5.80 1.57
C ALA A 94 -0.85 5.98 1.07
N SER A 95 -1.79 6.18 2.00
CA SER A 95 -3.21 6.38 1.72
C SER A 95 -3.93 5.10 1.27
N ASP A 96 -4.64 5.09 0.14
CA ASP A 96 -5.48 3.96 -0.28
C ASP A 96 -4.69 2.80 -0.89
N VAL A 97 -3.60 3.11 -1.57
CA VAL A 97 -2.78 2.11 -2.26
C VAL A 97 -2.23 1.07 -1.28
N ILE A 98 -1.61 1.50 -0.18
CA ILE A 98 -1.07 0.55 0.80
C ILE A 98 -2.18 -0.30 1.45
N ARG A 99 -3.39 0.25 1.58
CA ARG A 99 -4.55 -0.50 2.10
C ARG A 99 -5.04 -1.54 1.10
N SER A 100 -4.95 -1.23 -0.19
CA SER A 100 -5.29 -2.18 -1.25
C SER A 100 -4.31 -3.36 -1.26
N PHE A 101 -3.02 -3.12 -1.09
CA PHE A 101 -2.04 -4.19 -0.89
C PHE A 101 -2.31 -5.00 0.39
N ASP A 102 -2.52 -4.35 1.52
CA ASP A 102 -2.76 -5.02 2.82
C ASP A 102 -3.97 -5.97 2.78
N ARG A 103 -5.00 -5.61 2.02
CA ARG A 103 -6.24 -6.42 1.93
C ARG A 103 -6.18 -7.52 0.90
N HIS A 104 -5.43 -7.35 -0.18
CA HIS A 104 -5.54 -8.21 -1.37
C HIS A 104 -4.21 -8.86 -1.78
N ALA A 105 -3.10 -8.52 -1.14
CA ALA A 105 -1.83 -9.20 -1.35
C ALA A 105 -1.89 -10.61 -0.77
N ALA A 106 -1.75 -11.61 -1.63
CA ALA A 106 -1.73 -13.00 -1.21
C ALA A 106 -0.43 -13.33 -0.48
N SER A 107 -0.49 -14.32 0.42
CA SER A 107 0.71 -14.90 1.00
C SER A 107 1.57 -15.53 -0.10
N ALA A 108 2.87 -15.23 -0.11
CA ALA A 108 3.80 -15.72 -1.11
C ALA A 108 4.94 -16.49 -0.46
N ALA A 109 5.46 -17.50 -1.16
CA ALA A 109 6.59 -18.31 -0.68
C ALA A 109 7.88 -17.46 -0.61
N ILE A 110 8.07 -16.57 -1.56
CA ILE A 110 9.13 -15.55 -1.55
C ILE A 110 8.47 -14.22 -1.28
N PRO A 111 8.74 -13.58 -0.14
CA PRO A 111 8.14 -12.29 0.16
C PRO A 111 8.71 -11.20 -0.74
N ALA A 112 7.87 -10.31 -1.23
CA ALA A 112 8.33 -9.11 -1.92
C ALA A 112 9.21 -8.26 -0.98
N GLN A 113 10.30 -7.71 -1.50
CA GLN A 113 11.06 -6.70 -0.79
C GLN A 113 10.30 -5.37 -0.86
N ALA A 114 9.44 -5.13 0.11
CA ALA A 114 8.52 -4.00 0.12
C ALA A 114 8.91 -2.93 1.14
N TYR A 115 8.78 -1.68 0.73
CA TYR A 115 9.02 -0.48 1.52
C TYR A 115 7.80 0.43 1.50
N ALA A 116 7.59 1.16 2.57
CA ALA A 116 6.56 2.18 2.63
C ALA A 116 6.97 3.28 3.62
N ASN A 117 6.66 4.53 3.29
CA ASN A 117 6.83 5.63 4.22
C ASN A 117 5.81 5.50 5.35
N ARG A 118 6.31 5.41 6.60
CA ARG A 118 5.47 5.29 7.80
C ARG A 118 5.98 6.25 8.88
N GLY A 119 5.12 6.52 9.84
CA GLY A 119 5.34 7.49 10.90
C GLY A 119 4.19 8.47 10.89
N LEU A 120 4.39 9.70 10.49
CA LEU A 120 3.30 10.62 10.18
C LEU A 120 2.61 10.15 8.89
N ALA A 121 1.28 10.28 8.84
CA ALA A 121 0.47 9.80 7.72
C ALA A 121 0.51 10.79 6.53
N GLY A 122 1.72 11.10 6.06
CA GLY A 122 1.93 11.94 4.88
C GLY A 122 1.95 11.14 3.58
N ILE A 123 1.75 11.85 2.48
CA ILE A 123 1.88 11.33 1.11
C ILE A 123 3.08 11.94 0.38
N ASP A 124 3.87 12.72 1.11
CA ASP A 124 5.07 13.39 0.60
C ASP A 124 6.24 12.43 0.48
N GLY A 125 7.19 12.72 -0.41
CA GLY A 125 8.49 12.08 -0.50
C GLY A 125 8.48 10.60 -0.90
N THR A 126 7.39 10.07 -1.43
CA THR A 126 7.31 8.65 -1.84
C THR A 126 8.21 8.38 -3.05
N MET A 127 8.19 9.26 -4.04
CA MET A 127 9.05 9.17 -5.23
C MET A 127 10.52 9.32 -4.84
N SER A 128 10.84 10.34 -4.04
CA SER A 128 12.20 10.59 -3.54
C SER A 128 12.72 9.41 -2.73
N THR A 129 11.87 8.75 -1.94
CA THR A 129 12.23 7.53 -1.21
C THR A 129 12.56 6.38 -2.17
N ALA A 130 11.75 6.17 -3.21
CA ALA A 130 11.99 5.13 -4.21
C ALA A 130 13.31 5.37 -4.95
N MET A 131 13.58 6.60 -5.35
CA MET A 131 14.84 6.99 -5.97
C MET A 131 16.03 6.77 -5.03
N GLY A 132 15.90 7.16 -3.76
CA GLY A 132 16.95 6.92 -2.76
C GLY A 132 17.24 5.43 -2.54
N ILE A 133 16.22 4.57 -2.58
CA ILE A 133 16.41 3.12 -2.52
C ILE A 133 17.12 2.61 -3.79
N ALA A 134 16.72 3.05 -4.98
CA ALA A 134 17.38 2.69 -6.23
C ALA A 134 18.85 3.10 -6.23
N MET A 135 19.15 4.34 -5.85
CA MET A 135 20.52 4.84 -5.74
C MET A 135 21.35 4.07 -4.71
N GLY A 136 20.79 3.86 -3.53
CA GLY A 136 21.52 3.23 -2.41
C GLY A 136 21.75 1.74 -2.59
N THR A 137 20.89 1.04 -3.32
CA THR A 137 20.98 -0.41 -3.53
C THR A 137 21.57 -0.79 -4.89
N GLY A 138 21.54 0.10 -5.87
CA GLY A 138 21.87 -0.18 -7.28
C GLY A 138 20.91 -1.18 -7.93
N ARG A 139 19.72 -1.39 -7.36
CA ARG A 139 18.75 -2.37 -7.83
C ARG A 139 17.54 -1.69 -8.45
N PRO A 140 16.85 -2.36 -9.39
CA PRO A 140 15.58 -1.89 -9.91
C PRO A 140 14.56 -1.65 -8.78
N VAL A 141 13.79 -0.59 -8.90
CA VAL A 141 12.73 -0.23 -7.95
C VAL A 141 11.42 0.01 -8.70
N ARG A 142 10.35 -0.58 -8.20
CA ARG A 142 8.98 -0.30 -8.63
C ARG A 142 8.28 0.49 -7.54
N VAL A 143 7.75 1.67 -7.87
CA VAL A 143 6.94 2.46 -6.95
C VAL A 143 5.49 2.47 -7.43
N VAL A 144 4.55 2.19 -6.50
CA VAL A 144 3.10 2.20 -6.77
C VAL A 144 2.45 3.20 -5.84
N LEU A 145 1.77 4.18 -6.41
CA LEU A 145 1.18 5.29 -5.65
C LEU A 145 -0.08 5.81 -6.34
N GLY A 146 -0.91 6.55 -5.60
CA GLY A 146 -2.06 7.25 -6.15
C GLY A 146 -1.66 8.57 -6.82
N ASP A 147 -2.56 9.14 -7.61
CA ASP A 147 -2.41 10.41 -8.33
C ASP A 147 -2.04 11.57 -7.41
N LEU A 148 -2.71 11.74 -6.27
CA LEU A 148 -2.37 12.79 -5.31
C LEU A 148 -0.98 12.58 -4.67
N THR A 149 -0.63 11.35 -4.34
CA THR A 149 0.69 11.03 -3.81
C THR A 149 1.78 11.31 -4.85
N PHE A 150 1.50 11.00 -6.12
CA PHE A 150 2.38 11.35 -7.23
C PHE A 150 2.53 12.87 -7.35
N ALA A 151 1.42 13.61 -7.38
CA ALA A 151 1.44 15.07 -7.51
C ALA A 151 2.25 15.77 -6.42
N HIS A 152 2.22 15.24 -5.20
CA HIS A 152 2.98 15.80 -4.06
C HIS A 152 4.49 15.68 -4.20
N ASP A 153 5.00 14.71 -4.99
CA ASP A 153 6.45 14.46 -5.12
C ASP A 153 6.87 14.25 -6.59
N ALA A 154 6.04 14.63 -7.54
CA ALA A 154 6.28 14.42 -8.97
C ALA A 154 7.59 15.10 -9.46
N MET A 155 7.93 16.24 -8.85
CA MET A 155 9.17 16.98 -9.20
C MET A 155 10.43 16.20 -8.89
N ALA A 156 10.39 15.14 -8.10
CA ALA A 156 11.52 14.23 -7.89
C ALA A 156 11.96 13.54 -9.18
N LEU A 157 11.08 13.43 -10.20
CA LEU A 157 11.46 12.90 -11.52
C LEU A 157 12.41 13.80 -12.31
N LEU A 158 12.56 15.07 -11.93
CA LEU A 158 13.55 15.95 -12.53
C LEU A 158 14.94 15.57 -12.02
N GLN A 159 15.71 14.92 -12.87
CA GLN A 159 17.08 14.56 -12.56
C GLN A 159 18.05 15.71 -12.90
N ALA A 160 19.06 15.89 -12.08
CA ALA A 160 20.12 16.87 -12.36
C ALA A 160 20.93 16.43 -13.58
N ALA A 161 21.43 17.40 -14.36
CA ALA A 161 22.31 17.11 -15.49
C ALA A 161 23.56 16.34 -15.03
N GLY A 162 23.86 15.22 -15.70
CA GLY A 162 24.97 14.34 -15.37
C GLY A 162 24.71 13.30 -14.29
N GLN A 163 23.49 13.21 -13.79
CA GLN A 163 23.09 12.11 -12.92
C GLN A 163 22.84 10.84 -13.74
N GLU A 164 23.35 9.71 -13.28
CA GLU A 164 23.10 8.43 -13.92
C GLU A 164 21.60 8.07 -13.85
N PRO A 165 21.02 7.53 -14.93
CA PRO A 165 19.63 7.10 -14.95
C PRO A 165 19.39 6.04 -13.89
N LEU A 166 18.26 6.13 -13.19
CA LEU A 166 17.83 5.15 -12.22
C LEU A 166 16.89 4.13 -12.89
N ASP A 167 17.09 2.86 -12.55
CA ASP A 167 16.12 1.81 -12.94
C ASP A 167 14.89 1.90 -12.02
N LEU A 168 13.96 2.73 -12.43
CA LEU A 168 12.78 3.08 -11.65
C LEU A 168 11.51 2.94 -12.51
N GLN A 169 10.63 2.04 -12.12
CA GLN A 169 9.29 1.92 -12.67
C GLN A 169 8.29 2.63 -11.77
N VAL A 170 7.56 3.61 -12.30
CA VAL A 170 6.52 4.36 -11.59
C VAL A 170 5.15 3.93 -12.08
N ILE A 171 4.30 3.44 -11.17
CA ILE A 171 2.92 3.07 -11.44
C ILE A 171 2.01 4.02 -10.67
N VAL A 172 1.31 4.87 -11.39
CA VAL A 172 0.32 5.80 -10.83
C VAL A 172 -1.07 5.22 -11.01
N LEU A 173 -1.75 4.94 -9.90
CA LEU A 173 -3.15 4.51 -9.88
C LEU A 173 -4.01 5.77 -9.76
N ASP A 174 -4.52 6.23 -10.91
CA ASP A 174 -5.30 7.45 -11.00
C ASP A 174 -6.79 7.15 -10.75
N ASP A 175 -7.31 7.68 -9.66
CA ASP A 175 -8.73 7.66 -9.32
C ASP A 175 -9.31 9.08 -9.14
N HIS A 176 -8.62 10.06 -9.72
CA HIS A 176 -9.01 11.47 -9.78
C HIS A 176 -9.18 12.14 -8.42
N GLY A 177 -8.29 11.85 -7.46
CA GLY A 177 -8.24 12.58 -6.20
C GLY A 177 -8.22 11.71 -4.94
N GLY A 178 -8.83 12.21 -3.87
CA GLY A 178 -8.81 11.57 -2.56
C GLY A 178 -9.85 10.46 -2.37
N ALA A 179 -9.91 9.48 -3.28
CA ALA A 179 -10.92 8.40 -3.27
C ALA A 179 -10.97 7.61 -1.95
N ILE A 180 -9.88 7.56 -1.19
CA ILE A 180 -9.87 6.96 0.15
C ILE A 180 -10.97 7.49 1.06
N PHE A 181 -11.32 8.77 0.97
CA PHE A 181 -12.30 9.40 1.85
C PHE A 181 -13.74 8.95 1.57
N ALA A 182 -14.01 8.41 0.40
CA ALA A 182 -15.30 7.78 0.09
C ALA A 182 -15.54 6.49 0.90
N GLY A 183 -14.48 5.83 1.35
CA GLY A 183 -14.55 4.62 2.19
C GLY A 183 -14.42 4.88 3.69
N LEU A 184 -14.29 6.12 4.12
CA LEU A 184 -14.08 6.50 5.51
C LEU A 184 -15.33 7.20 6.10
N GLU A 185 -15.28 7.60 7.39
CA GLU A 185 -16.38 8.33 8.05
C GLU A 185 -16.76 9.62 7.32
N HIS A 186 -15.83 10.21 6.62
CA HIS A 186 -15.99 11.42 5.82
C HIS A 186 -17.07 11.26 4.72
N ALA A 187 -17.31 10.03 4.26
CA ALA A 187 -18.38 9.71 3.31
C ALA A 187 -19.79 10.10 3.81
N ARG A 188 -19.95 10.29 5.12
CA ARG A 188 -21.21 10.77 5.73
C ARG A 188 -21.43 12.28 5.59
N ALA A 189 -20.42 13.02 5.18
CA ALA A 189 -20.55 14.47 4.97
C ALA A 189 -21.49 14.74 3.76
N PRO A 190 -22.19 15.90 3.74
CA PRO A 190 -22.92 16.32 2.56
C PRO A 190 -22.03 16.29 1.32
N ARG A 191 -22.56 15.77 0.19
CA ARG A 191 -21.78 15.56 -1.03
C ARG A 191 -20.93 16.76 -1.48
N PRO A 192 -21.42 18.02 -1.46
CA PRO A 192 -20.58 19.16 -1.84
C PRO A 192 -19.37 19.36 -0.90
N MET A 193 -19.57 19.12 0.40
CA MET A 193 -18.46 19.17 1.37
C MET A 193 -17.47 18.04 1.17
N LEU A 194 -17.96 16.81 0.96
CA LEU A 194 -17.12 15.66 0.69
C LEU A 194 -16.25 15.92 -0.55
N GLN A 195 -16.85 16.37 -1.65
CA GLN A 195 -16.14 16.67 -2.88
C GLN A 195 -15.10 17.78 -2.69
N ARG A 196 -15.50 18.89 -2.06
CA ARG A 196 -14.63 20.06 -1.95
C ARG A 196 -13.45 19.89 -1.00
N PHE A 197 -13.65 19.21 0.14
CA PHE A 197 -12.67 19.20 1.23
C PHE A 197 -11.96 17.86 1.42
N PHE A 198 -12.46 16.79 0.82
CA PHE A 198 -11.93 15.45 1.02
C PHE A 198 -11.55 14.76 -0.28
N LEU A 199 -12.49 14.61 -1.21
CA LEU A 199 -12.19 13.95 -2.50
C LEU A 199 -11.30 14.84 -3.36
N THR A 200 -11.48 16.16 -3.29
CA THR A 200 -10.66 17.16 -4.01
C THR A 200 -10.25 16.69 -5.40
N PRO A 201 -11.22 16.41 -6.29
CA PRO A 201 -10.92 15.82 -7.59
C PRO A 201 -9.89 16.67 -8.36
N GLN A 202 -8.95 16.00 -9.00
CA GLN A 202 -7.85 16.61 -9.73
C GLN A 202 -7.87 16.16 -11.19
N ASP A 203 -7.57 17.07 -12.08
CA ASP A 203 -7.38 16.81 -13.52
C ASP A 203 -5.87 16.77 -13.84
N LEU A 204 -5.10 16.01 -13.07
CA LEU A 204 -3.67 15.87 -13.30
C LEU A 204 -3.44 15.01 -14.55
N ASN A 205 -2.83 15.60 -15.56
CA ASN A 205 -2.38 14.85 -16.72
C ASN A 205 -0.97 14.28 -16.48
N VAL A 206 -0.91 13.07 -15.93
CA VAL A 206 0.34 12.37 -15.60
C VAL A 206 1.20 12.16 -16.85
N THR A 207 0.58 11.83 -17.99
CA THR A 207 1.30 11.62 -19.25
C THR A 207 1.95 12.90 -19.76
N ALA A 208 1.24 14.02 -19.73
CA ALA A 208 1.80 15.30 -20.15
C ALA A 208 2.95 15.74 -19.21
N PHE A 209 2.80 15.50 -17.91
CA PHE A 209 3.88 15.76 -16.95
C PHE A 209 5.10 14.90 -17.24
N ALA A 210 4.94 13.60 -17.42
CA ALA A 210 6.04 12.68 -17.72
C ALA A 210 6.79 13.10 -19.01
N GLN A 211 6.05 13.45 -20.06
CA GLN A 211 6.62 13.97 -21.29
C GLN A 211 7.43 15.26 -21.07
N ALA A 212 6.91 16.19 -20.26
CA ALA A 212 7.59 17.45 -19.96
C ALA A 212 8.92 17.26 -19.23
N VAL A 213 9.06 16.19 -18.43
CA VAL A 213 10.31 15.85 -17.72
C VAL A 213 11.13 14.78 -18.45
N GLY A 214 10.75 14.40 -19.69
CA GLY A 214 11.50 13.45 -20.51
C GLY A 214 11.40 11.99 -20.10
N VAL A 215 10.37 11.63 -19.31
CA VAL A 215 10.15 10.26 -18.83
C VAL A 215 9.14 9.55 -19.75
N PRO A 216 9.47 8.36 -20.31
CA PRO A 216 8.51 7.57 -21.06
C PRO A 216 7.29 7.22 -20.20
N CYS A 217 6.08 7.36 -20.77
CA CYS A 217 4.85 7.08 -20.07
C CYS A 217 3.84 6.39 -20.98
N THR A 218 3.18 5.36 -20.44
CA THR A 218 2.06 4.65 -21.09
C THR A 218 0.85 4.69 -20.19
N THR A 219 -0.31 5.02 -20.74
CA THR A 219 -1.58 4.98 -20.02
C THR A 219 -2.33 3.70 -20.35
N VAL A 220 -2.84 3.01 -19.32
CA VAL A 220 -3.69 1.83 -19.46
C VAL A 220 -5.06 2.15 -18.87
N ASP A 221 -6.09 2.10 -19.70
CA ASP A 221 -7.46 2.21 -19.23
C ASP A 221 -7.96 0.84 -18.73
N LEU A 222 -8.07 0.71 -17.43
CA LEU A 222 -8.50 -0.53 -16.77
C LEU A 222 -10.02 -0.72 -16.80
N THR A 223 -10.80 0.28 -17.19
CA THR A 223 -12.25 0.16 -17.27
C THR A 223 -12.71 -0.55 -18.53
N SER A 224 -11.86 -0.57 -19.56
CA SER A 224 -12.12 -1.16 -20.87
C SER A 224 -11.55 -2.58 -21.06
N THR A 225 -10.70 -3.05 -20.15
CA THR A 225 -10.06 -4.36 -20.27
C THR A 225 -10.95 -5.47 -19.68
N SER A 226 -11.57 -6.24 -20.55
CA SER A 226 -11.89 -7.64 -20.27
C SER A 226 -10.57 -8.37 -19.95
N SER A 227 -10.60 -9.35 -19.10
CA SER A 227 -9.53 -10.05 -18.40
C SER A 227 -8.30 -10.59 -19.19
N ASP A 228 -8.17 -10.29 -20.47
CA ASP A 228 -7.18 -10.93 -21.36
C ASP A 228 -5.92 -10.08 -21.68
N GLY A 229 -5.79 -8.89 -21.11
CA GLY A 229 -4.80 -7.90 -21.53
C GLY A 229 -3.59 -7.63 -20.63
N LEU A 230 -3.44 -8.31 -19.50
CA LEU A 230 -2.36 -8.05 -18.52
C LEU A 230 -1.26 -9.12 -18.52
N ALA A 231 -0.82 -9.57 -19.69
CA ALA A 231 0.46 -10.28 -19.78
C ALA A 231 1.59 -9.24 -19.77
N PRO A 232 2.57 -9.32 -18.87
CA PRO A 232 3.71 -8.41 -18.91
C PRO A 232 4.57 -8.75 -20.13
N ASP A 233 4.75 -7.77 -21.00
CA ASP A 233 5.78 -7.84 -22.03
C ASP A 233 7.15 -7.75 -21.33
N PRO A 234 8.04 -8.72 -21.48
CA PRO A 234 9.29 -8.78 -20.71
C PRO A 234 10.40 -7.85 -21.22
N CYS A 235 10.08 -6.97 -22.17
CA CYS A 235 11.06 -6.03 -22.76
C CYS A 235 10.48 -4.62 -22.88
N MET A 236 10.54 -3.84 -21.84
CA MET A 236 10.80 -2.39 -21.91
C MET A 236 11.24 -1.85 -20.57
#